data_889e704a6d6fbb550cc5f6b190a9384a
#
_entry.id   889e704a6d6fbb550cc5f6b190a9384a
#
_cell.length_a   1.000
_cell.length_b   1.000
_cell.length_c   1.000
_cell.angle_alpha   90.00
_cell.angle_beta   90.00
_cell.angle_gamma   90.00
#
_symmetry.space_group_name_H-M   'P 1'
#
loop_
_entity.id
_entity.type
_entity.pdbx_description
1 polymer ?
#
loop_
_entity_poly.entity_id
_entity_poly.type
_entity_poly.pdbx_seq_one_letter_code
_entity_poly.pdbx_strand_id
1 'polypeptide(L)'
;MPRFGCINERKNQLHEVIRLSGMNIIINDVDRPLVIKVASISSARMQVYFIDNEDYFHRKQIYRDDSGKFFADNGERTVFFARGVLETVKKLRWAPDVIHCQGWISHLIPLYLKKVYKEDPIFSNSKVVLSLYNDTPAENFTEDFAECIKFAGIGDEDVNILADPSGINLAKLAIRHSDGIIFASDKVNPEIASAGREAGLPVLEYDKDSIADGSYIDAYDKFYDQTL
;
A
#
# COMPACT_ATOMS: atom_id res chain seq x y z
N MET A 1 -2.43 -6.49 4.92
CA MET A 1 -2.05 -5.34 5.79
C MET A 1 -0.74 -5.62 6.50
N PRO A 2 0.05 -4.61 6.97
CA PRO A 2 1.21 -4.88 7.80
C PRO A 2 0.81 -5.50 9.14
N ARG A 3 1.64 -6.38 9.66
CA ARG A 3 1.41 -7.01 10.97
C ARG A 3 1.97 -6.11 12.08
N PHE A 4 1.33 -4.99 12.34
CA PHE A 4 1.78 -4.07 13.38
C PHE A 4 1.74 -4.70 14.79
N GLY A 5 2.69 -4.32 15.65
CA GLY A 5 2.84 -4.86 17.01
C GLY A 5 1.63 -4.65 17.92
N CYS A 6 0.75 -3.69 17.60
CA CYS A 6 -0.51 -3.48 18.30
C CYS A 6 -1.58 -4.57 18.01
N ILE A 7 -1.37 -5.42 16.98
CA ILE A 7 -2.31 -6.47 16.61
C ILE A 7 -2.14 -7.65 17.56
N ASN A 8 -3.21 -7.99 18.29
CA ASN A 8 -3.21 -9.15 19.17
C ASN A 8 -3.44 -10.43 18.37
N GLU A 9 -2.37 -11.17 18.09
CA GLU A 9 -2.41 -12.38 17.28
C GLU A 9 -3.31 -13.47 17.89
N ARG A 10 -3.20 -13.69 19.20
CA ARG A 10 -3.98 -14.73 19.88
C ARG A 10 -5.48 -14.42 19.86
N LYS A 11 -5.86 -13.16 20.15
CA LYS A 11 -7.27 -12.74 20.14
C LYS A 11 -7.89 -12.88 18.75
N ASN A 12 -7.12 -12.59 17.70
CA ASN A 12 -7.58 -12.62 16.32
C ASN A 12 -7.23 -13.93 15.60
N GLN A 13 -6.71 -14.93 16.31
CA GLN A 13 -6.38 -16.26 15.80
C GLN A 13 -5.48 -16.22 14.55
N LEU A 14 -4.50 -15.30 14.54
CA LEU A 14 -3.51 -15.25 13.49
C LEU A 14 -2.65 -16.50 13.53
N HIS A 15 -2.39 -17.08 12.37
CA HIS A 15 -1.45 -18.16 12.20
C HIS A 15 -0.59 -17.96 10.96
N GLU A 16 0.65 -18.43 11.03
CA GLU A 16 1.57 -18.36 9.90
C GLU A 16 1.17 -19.31 8.78
N VAL A 17 1.27 -18.81 7.55
CA VAL A 17 1.08 -19.62 6.34
C VAL A 17 2.46 -20.00 5.80
N ILE A 18 3.02 -21.11 6.29
CA ILE A 18 4.39 -21.56 6.00
C ILE A 18 4.68 -21.63 4.51
N ARG A 19 3.74 -22.11 3.69
CA ARG A 19 3.91 -22.20 2.22
C ARG A 19 4.06 -20.84 1.52
N LEU A 20 3.60 -19.76 2.15
CA LEU A 20 3.70 -18.39 1.62
C LEU A 20 4.90 -17.65 2.21
N SER A 21 5.35 -18.05 3.39
CA SER A 21 6.51 -17.49 4.09
C SER A 21 7.84 -17.99 3.51
N GLY A 22 8.95 -17.48 4.05
CA GLY A 22 10.29 -17.99 3.81
C GLY A 22 10.99 -17.45 2.55
N MET A 23 10.42 -16.42 1.87
CA MET A 23 11.20 -15.66 0.89
C MET A 23 11.81 -14.43 1.54
N ASN A 24 12.90 -13.91 0.98
CA ASN A 24 13.50 -12.65 1.38
C ASN A 24 13.11 -11.53 0.41
N ILE A 25 12.81 -10.36 0.96
CA ILE A 25 12.73 -9.11 0.21
C ILE A 25 14.06 -8.38 0.41
N ILE A 26 14.83 -8.20 -0.65
CA ILE A 26 16.12 -7.49 -0.57
C ILE A 26 15.85 -5.99 -0.62
N ILE A 27 16.32 -5.25 0.39
CA ILE A 27 16.23 -3.79 0.48
C ILE A 27 17.61 -3.29 0.92
N ASN A 28 18.22 -2.37 0.14
CA ASN A 28 19.56 -1.85 0.40
C ASN A 28 20.61 -2.99 0.61
N ASP A 29 20.58 -4.00 -0.25
CA ASP A 29 21.44 -5.19 -0.19
C ASP A 29 21.32 -6.02 1.10
N VAL A 30 20.25 -5.82 1.86
CA VAL A 30 19.94 -6.58 3.07
C VAL A 30 18.73 -7.48 2.85
N ASP A 31 18.90 -8.76 3.15
CA ASP A 31 17.82 -9.74 3.15
C ASP A 31 16.85 -9.50 4.30
N ARG A 32 15.58 -9.25 3.96
CA ARG A 32 14.49 -9.07 4.90
C ARG A 32 13.50 -10.24 4.80
N PRO A 33 13.46 -11.13 5.79
CA PRO A 33 12.56 -12.28 5.75
C PRO A 33 11.09 -11.86 5.68
N LEU A 34 10.35 -12.44 4.72
CA LEU A 34 8.92 -12.24 4.58
C LEU A 34 8.17 -13.38 5.25
N VAL A 35 7.44 -13.05 6.31
CA VAL A 35 6.52 -13.96 6.99
C VAL A 35 5.08 -13.53 6.68
N ILE A 36 4.25 -14.50 6.33
CA ILE A 36 2.84 -14.27 6.02
C ILE A 36 1.97 -14.94 7.08
N LYS A 37 1.16 -14.14 7.73
CA LYS A 37 0.13 -14.64 8.66
C LYS A 37 -1.26 -14.37 8.08
N VAL A 38 -2.25 -15.16 8.51
CA VAL A 38 -3.63 -15.01 8.07
C VAL A 38 -4.59 -15.09 9.25
N ALA A 39 -5.66 -14.31 9.16
CA ALA A 39 -6.86 -14.45 9.96
C ALA A 39 -8.09 -14.42 9.07
N SER A 40 -9.17 -15.09 9.49
CA SER A 40 -10.43 -15.16 8.75
C SER A 40 -11.53 -14.38 9.46
N ILE A 41 -12.27 -13.57 8.70
CA ILE A 41 -13.52 -12.95 9.12
C ILE A 41 -14.65 -13.78 8.51
N SER A 42 -15.06 -14.84 9.21
CA SER A 42 -16.00 -15.85 8.68
C SER A 42 -17.35 -15.27 8.28
N SER A 43 -17.85 -14.27 9.03
CA SER A 43 -19.12 -13.58 8.73
C SER A 43 -19.10 -12.84 7.39
N ALA A 44 -17.94 -12.33 6.99
CA ALA A 44 -17.73 -11.60 5.73
C ALA A 44 -17.12 -12.49 4.63
N ARG A 45 -16.86 -13.79 4.91
CA ARG A 45 -16.11 -14.69 4.00
C ARG A 45 -14.81 -14.10 3.50
N MET A 46 -14.13 -13.35 4.36
CA MET A 46 -12.91 -12.60 4.04
C MET A 46 -11.71 -13.21 4.75
N GLN A 47 -10.58 -13.27 4.04
CA GLN A 47 -9.27 -13.57 4.63
C GLN A 47 -8.43 -12.29 4.69
N VAL A 48 -7.80 -12.06 5.82
CA VAL A 48 -6.86 -10.95 6.04
C VAL A 48 -5.46 -11.51 6.10
N TYR A 49 -4.64 -11.20 5.11
CA TYR A 49 -3.23 -11.56 5.09
C TYR A 49 -2.38 -10.45 5.71
N PHE A 50 -1.49 -10.84 6.59
CA PHE A 50 -0.58 -9.94 7.29
C PHE A 50 0.82 -10.13 6.74
N ILE A 51 1.39 -9.03 6.24
CA ILE A 51 2.79 -8.95 5.82
C ILE A 51 3.61 -8.67 7.06
N ASP A 52 4.46 -9.60 7.44
CA ASP A 52 5.19 -9.58 8.71
C ASP A 52 6.70 -9.65 8.49
N ASN A 53 7.40 -8.90 9.31
CA ASN A 53 8.83 -8.93 9.53
C ASN A 53 9.11 -8.40 10.94
N GLU A 54 9.94 -9.10 11.69
CA GLU A 54 10.17 -8.78 13.09
C GLU A 54 10.77 -7.39 13.28
N ASP A 55 11.78 -7.03 12.49
CA ASP A 55 12.46 -5.74 12.59
C ASP A 55 11.53 -4.56 12.27
N TYR A 56 10.65 -4.74 11.28
CA TYR A 56 9.81 -3.66 10.76
C TYR A 56 8.49 -3.47 11.50
N PHE A 57 7.85 -4.55 11.96
CA PHE A 57 6.45 -4.46 12.39
C PHE A 57 6.17 -4.89 13.84
N HIS A 58 7.13 -5.49 14.57
CA HIS A 58 6.90 -5.91 15.95
C HIS A 58 7.00 -4.79 16.98
N ARG A 59 7.16 -3.54 16.54
CA ARG A 59 7.18 -2.37 17.41
C ARG A 59 5.79 -2.09 17.98
N LYS A 60 5.77 -1.58 19.22
CA LYS A 60 4.52 -1.21 19.91
C LYS A 60 3.73 -0.15 19.14
N GLN A 61 4.43 0.84 18.62
CA GLN A 61 3.86 1.96 17.87
C GLN A 61 3.90 1.69 16.36
N ILE A 62 2.97 2.32 15.60
CA ILE A 62 2.77 2.02 14.17
C ILE A 62 3.83 2.72 13.29
N TYR A 63 3.94 4.03 13.34
CA TYR A 63 4.81 4.83 12.46
C TYR A 63 5.75 5.78 13.20
N ARG A 64 5.55 5.93 14.51
CA ARG A 64 6.30 6.84 15.37
C ARG A 64 6.70 6.12 16.65
N ASP A 65 7.78 6.56 17.28
CA ASP A 65 8.17 6.06 18.60
C ASP A 65 7.31 6.67 19.74
N ASP A 66 7.60 6.28 20.97
CA ASP A 66 6.87 6.78 22.15
C ASP A 66 7.06 8.29 22.38
N SER A 67 8.08 8.92 21.78
CA SER A 67 8.29 10.37 21.79
C SER A 67 7.55 11.10 20.66
N GLY A 68 6.89 10.39 19.77
CA GLY A 68 6.21 10.92 18.60
C GLY A 68 7.12 11.11 17.38
N LYS A 69 8.38 10.68 17.45
CA LYS A 69 9.33 10.77 16.33
C LYS A 69 9.01 9.73 15.26
N PHE A 70 8.92 10.17 14.01
CA PHE A 70 8.73 9.32 12.85
C PHE A 70 9.89 8.33 12.71
N PHE A 71 9.61 7.05 12.50
CA PHE A 71 10.64 6.04 12.34
C PHE A 71 11.46 6.27 11.07
N ALA A 72 12.78 6.29 11.20
CA ALA A 72 13.69 6.53 10.08
C ALA A 72 13.55 5.46 8.97
N ASP A 73 13.20 4.22 9.33
CA ASP A 73 13.02 3.12 8.39
C ASP A 73 11.60 3.00 7.80
N ASN A 74 10.75 4.00 7.98
CA ASN A 74 9.39 3.97 7.40
C ASN A 74 9.42 3.88 5.86
N GLY A 75 10.46 4.40 5.20
CA GLY A 75 10.68 4.23 3.77
C GLY A 75 10.89 2.76 3.40
N GLU A 76 11.83 2.07 4.05
CA GLU A 76 12.06 0.63 3.86
C GLU A 76 10.82 -0.21 4.16
N ARG A 77 10.08 0.14 5.22
CA ARG A 77 8.82 -0.53 5.61
C ARG A 77 7.75 -0.44 4.51
N THR A 78 7.69 0.70 3.82
CA THR A 78 6.77 0.92 2.69
C THR A 78 7.16 0.03 1.50
N VAL A 79 8.45 -0.02 1.18
CA VAL A 79 9.00 -0.91 0.13
C VAL A 79 8.72 -2.37 0.47
N PHE A 80 9.05 -2.78 1.69
CA PHE A 80 8.84 -4.16 2.16
C PHE A 80 7.36 -4.57 2.07
N PHE A 81 6.48 -3.70 2.55
CA PHE A 81 5.04 -3.96 2.50
C PHE A 81 4.52 -4.10 1.07
N ALA A 82 4.86 -3.17 0.19
CA ALA A 82 4.36 -3.18 -1.19
C ALA A 82 4.83 -4.44 -1.94
N ARG A 83 6.12 -4.76 -1.88
CA ARG A 83 6.68 -5.95 -2.51
C ARG A 83 6.14 -7.24 -1.86
N GLY A 84 6.04 -7.25 -0.53
CA GLY A 84 5.51 -8.40 0.21
C GLY A 84 4.05 -8.71 -0.14
N VAL A 85 3.21 -7.70 -0.36
CA VAL A 85 1.82 -7.89 -0.84
C VAL A 85 1.81 -8.54 -2.22
N LEU A 86 2.54 -7.99 -3.18
CA LEU A 86 2.53 -8.49 -4.56
C LEU A 86 3.10 -9.91 -4.65
N GLU A 87 4.20 -10.22 -3.95
CA GLU A 87 4.74 -11.57 -3.89
C GLU A 87 3.78 -12.56 -3.20
N THR A 88 3.03 -12.12 -2.21
CA THR A 88 2.01 -12.96 -1.56
C THR A 88 0.90 -13.33 -2.54
N VAL A 89 0.38 -12.35 -3.29
CA VAL A 89 -0.67 -12.58 -4.30
C VAL A 89 -0.17 -13.53 -5.39
N LYS A 90 1.08 -13.38 -5.87
CA LYS A 90 1.69 -14.32 -6.81
C LYS A 90 1.71 -15.74 -6.27
N LYS A 91 2.18 -15.93 -5.04
CA LYS A 91 2.23 -17.27 -4.40
C LYS A 91 0.85 -17.88 -4.19
N LEU A 92 -0.17 -17.06 -3.96
CA LEU A 92 -1.57 -17.50 -3.90
C LEU A 92 -2.10 -17.94 -5.26
N ARG A 93 -1.45 -17.56 -6.36
CA ARG A 93 -1.91 -17.79 -7.75
C ARG A 93 -3.31 -17.26 -7.99
N TRP A 94 -3.63 -16.15 -7.38
CA TRP A 94 -4.90 -15.47 -7.53
C TRP A 94 -4.69 -14.19 -8.33
N ALA A 95 -5.34 -14.08 -9.49
CA ALA A 95 -5.30 -12.90 -10.34
C ALA A 95 -6.41 -11.93 -9.92
N PRO A 96 -6.11 -10.82 -9.25
CA PRO A 96 -7.12 -9.84 -8.87
C PRO A 96 -7.51 -8.98 -10.07
N ASP A 97 -8.80 -8.67 -10.22
CA ASP A 97 -9.27 -7.69 -11.21
C ASP A 97 -8.93 -6.29 -10.75
N VAL A 98 -9.17 -5.97 -9.47
CA VAL A 98 -8.88 -4.68 -8.85
C VAL A 98 -7.96 -4.85 -7.64
N ILE A 99 -6.93 -4.02 -7.57
CA ILE A 99 -6.07 -3.86 -6.41
C ILE A 99 -6.37 -2.49 -5.81
N HIS A 100 -7.07 -2.48 -4.67
CA HIS A 100 -7.41 -1.25 -3.98
C HIS A 100 -6.39 -0.93 -2.89
N CYS A 101 -5.62 0.15 -3.10
CA CYS A 101 -4.59 0.63 -2.19
C CYS A 101 -5.16 1.63 -1.20
N GLN A 102 -4.99 1.37 0.09
CA GLN A 102 -5.50 2.20 1.18
C GLN A 102 -4.40 2.52 2.20
N GLY A 103 -4.30 3.80 2.56
CA GLY A 103 -3.27 4.31 3.47
C GLY A 103 -1.91 4.48 2.80
N TRP A 104 -1.15 5.48 3.25
CA TRP A 104 0.11 5.89 2.62
C TRP A 104 1.17 4.78 2.51
N ILE A 105 1.16 3.79 3.41
CA ILE A 105 2.10 2.66 3.36
C ILE A 105 1.89 1.77 2.13
N SER A 106 0.74 1.86 1.46
CA SER A 106 0.44 1.14 0.22
C SER A 106 0.82 1.90 -1.05
N HIS A 107 1.30 3.13 -0.96
CA HIS A 107 1.50 4.04 -2.09
C HIS A 107 2.61 3.61 -3.07
N LEU A 108 3.46 2.63 -2.74
CA LEU A 108 4.41 2.05 -3.68
C LEU A 108 3.85 0.87 -4.50
N ILE A 109 2.68 0.31 -4.10
CA ILE A 109 2.07 -0.80 -4.84
C ILE A 109 1.78 -0.43 -6.29
N PRO A 110 1.16 0.74 -6.62
CA PRO A 110 0.90 1.14 -7.99
C PRO A 110 2.16 1.16 -8.87
N LEU A 111 3.25 1.75 -8.38
CA LEU A 111 4.52 1.81 -9.10
C LEU A 111 5.06 0.41 -9.41
N TYR A 112 5.18 -0.44 -8.38
CA TYR A 112 5.71 -1.80 -8.56
C TYR A 112 4.83 -2.60 -9.53
N LEU A 113 3.51 -2.49 -9.39
CA LEU A 113 2.59 -3.21 -10.27
C LEU A 113 2.78 -2.83 -11.74
N LYS A 114 2.87 -1.53 -12.04
CA LYS A 114 2.97 -1.02 -13.41
C LYS A 114 4.37 -1.14 -14.03
N LYS A 115 5.42 -1.26 -13.21
CA LYS A 115 6.80 -1.31 -13.70
C LYS A 115 7.43 -2.71 -13.59
N VAL A 116 7.27 -3.38 -12.46
CA VAL A 116 7.93 -4.66 -12.18
C VAL A 116 7.05 -5.85 -12.56
N TYR A 117 5.75 -5.78 -12.25
CA TYR A 117 4.83 -6.91 -12.41
C TYR A 117 3.91 -6.79 -13.63
N LYS A 118 4.12 -5.80 -14.49
CA LYS A 118 3.27 -5.53 -15.66
C LYS A 118 3.07 -6.74 -16.56
N GLU A 119 4.15 -7.49 -16.82
CA GLU A 119 4.13 -8.65 -17.71
C GLU A 119 3.83 -9.97 -16.94
N ASP A 120 3.63 -9.91 -15.63
CA ASP A 120 3.28 -11.10 -14.85
C ASP A 120 1.81 -11.50 -15.12
N PRO A 121 1.54 -12.74 -15.55
CA PRO A 121 0.18 -13.19 -15.88
C PRO A 121 -0.84 -13.02 -14.76
N ILE A 122 -0.38 -12.99 -13.49
CA ILE A 122 -1.25 -12.76 -12.33
C ILE A 122 -1.80 -11.34 -12.30
N PHE A 123 -1.02 -10.36 -12.81
CA PHE A 123 -1.34 -8.93 -12.68
C PHE A 123 -1.59 -8.22 -14.01
N SER A 124 -1.38 -8.89 -15.15
CA SER A 124 -1.45 -8.25 -16.48
C SER A 124 -2.76 -7.51 -16.76
N ASN A 125 -3.86 -7.97 -16.17
CA ASN A 125 -5.18 -7.35 -16.30
C ASN A 125 -5.63 -6.55 -15.07
N SER A 126 -4.83 -6.53 -14.00
CA SER A 126 -5.21 -5.86 -12.75
C SER A 126 -5.23 -4.34 -12.90
N LYS A 127 -6.27 -3.72 -12.37
CA LYS A 127 -6.40 -2.28 -12.21
C LYS A 127 -6.09 -1.85 -10.80
N VAL A 128 -5.52 -0.67 -10.66
CA VAL A 128 -5.17 -0.10 -9.36
C VAL A 128 -6.10 1.06 -9.03
N VAL A 129 -6.83 0.93 -7.95
CA VAL A 129 -7.61 2.01 -7.35
C VAL A 129 -6.89 2.50 -6.11
N LEU A 130 -6.66 3.81 -6.01
CA LEU A 130 -5.96 4.44 -4.90
C LEU A 130 -6.94 5.29 -4.08
N SER A 131 -7.11 4.98 -2.80
CA SER A 131 -7.82 5.85 -1.87
C SER A 131 -6.88 6.86 -1.21
N LEU A 132 -7.26 8.13 -1.28
CA LEU A 132 -6.55 9.25 -0.67
C LEU A 132 -7.22 9.64 0.65
N TYR A 133 -6.45 9.57 1.74
CA TYR A 133 -6.87 9.90 3.10
C TYR A 133 -6.15 11.15 3.62
N ASN A 134 -6.53 11.62 4.80
CA ASN A 134 -5.78 12.60 5.58
C ASN A 134 -4.74 11.89 6.47
N ASP A 135 -3.89 11.07 5.86
CA ASP A 135 -2.92 10.22 6.57
C ASP A 135 -1.47 10.42 6.10
N THR A 136 -1.25 11.38 5.21
CA THR A 136 0.08 11.67 4.63
C THR A 136 1.06 12.07 5.73
N PRO A 137 2.24 11.42 5.83
CA PRO A 137 3.27 11.83 6.77
C PRO A 137 3.68 13.29 6.55
N ALA A 138 3.78 14.05 7.63
CA ALA A 138 4.27 15.42 7.60
C ALA A 138 5.80 15.49 7.53
N GLU A 139 6.48 14.45 8.02
CA GLU A 139 7.93 14.31 7.97
C GLU A 139 8.38 13.70 6.67
N ASN A 140 9.58 14.06 6.23
CA ASN A 140 10.22 13.41 5.11
C ASN A 140 10.74 12.02 5.49
N PHE A 141 10.80 11.13 4.50
CA PHE A 141 11.56 9.89 4.57
C PHE A 141 13.07 10.22 4.55
N THR A 142 13.91 9.19 4.68
CA THR A 142 15.37 9.34 4.56
C THR A 142 15.80 9.71 3.14
N GLU A 143 16.97 10.35 3.00
CA GLU A 143 17.50 10.81 1.70
C GLU A 143 17.69 9.66 0.70
N ASP A 144 17.95 8.45 1.20
CA ASP A 144 18.13 7.23 0.40
C ASP A 144 16.79 6.55 0.02
N PHE A 145 15.66 7.14 0.34
CA PHE A 145 14.35 6.50 0.10
C PHE A 145 14.13 6.15 -1.37
N ALA A 146 14.50 7.04 -2.30
CA ALA A 146 14.40 6.76 -3.73
C ALA A 146 15.26 5.54 -4.15
N GLU A 147 16.46 5.38 -3.55
CA GLU A 147 17.31 4.23 -3.81
C GLU A 147 16.68 2.93 -3.28
N CYS A 148 16.08 2.96 -2.08
CA CYS A 148 15.41 1.80 -1.49
C CYS A 148 14.30 1.24 -2.39
N ILE A 149 13.67 2.08 -3.21
CA ILE A 149 12.56 1.69 -4.09
C ILE A 149 13.04 0.96 -5.33
N LYS A 150 14.23 1.28 -5.83
CA LYS A 150 14.76 0.75 -7.09
C LYS A 150 14.89 -0.77 -7.03
N PHE A 151 14.27 -1.43 -7.99
CA PHE A 151 14.25 -2.89 -8.11
C PHE A 151 13.73 -3.27 -9.50
N ALA A 152 14.37 -4.26 -10.14
CA ALA A 152 13.88 -4.95 -11.34
C ALA A 152 13.28 -4.02 -12.44
N GLY A 153 14.06 -3.04 -12.89
CA GLY A 153 13.66 -2.15 -14.00
C GLY A 153 13.06 -0.82 -13.56
N ILE A 154 12.97 -0.54 -12.26
CA ILE A 154 12.70 0.81 -11.77
C ILE A 154 14.02 1.58 -11.75
N GLY A 155 14.11 2.65 -12.53
CA GLY A 155 15.26 3.53 -12.65
C GLY A 155 15.07 4.90 -12.00
N ASP A 156 16.07 5.77 -12.15
CA ASP A 156 16.05 7.14 -11.60
C ASP A 156 14.86 7.95 -12.09
N GLU A 157 14.49 7.80 -13.35
CA GLU A 157 13.37 8.51 -13.97
C GLU A 157 12.01 8.16 -13.34
N ASP A 158 11.87 6.95 -12.79
CA ASP A 158 10.63 6.50 -12.19
C ASP A 158 10.42 7.10 -10.79
N VAL A 159 11.50 7.38 -10.09
CA VAL A 159 11.49 7.84 -8.69
C VAL A 159 12.01 9.26 -8.50
N ASN A 160 12.30 9.99 -9.57
CA ASN A 160 12.91 11.34 -9.53
C ASN A 160 12.12 12.35 -8.70
N ILE A 161 10.80 12.20 -8.60
CA ILE A 161 9.95 13.06 -7.75
C ILE A 161 10.32 12.93 -6.27
N LEU A 162 10.91 11.82 -5.85
CA LEU A 162 11.36 11.56 -4.49
C LEU A 162 12.78 12.07 -4.22
N ALA A 163 13.37 12.89 -5.11
CA ALA A 163 14.50 13.74 -4.76
C ALA A 163 14.16 14.65 -3.57
N ASP A 164 12.88 15.05 -3.43
CA ASP A 164 12.28 15.48 -2.17
C ASP A 164 11.44 14.32 -1.61
N PRO A 165 11.95 13.57 -0.61
CA PRO A 165 11.34 12.33 -0.13
C PRO A 165 10.17 12.60 0.81
N SER A 166 9.23 13.46 0.42
CA SER A 166 8.05 13.81 1.19
C SER A 166 6.89 12.83 1.00
N GLY A 167 6.01 12.74 1.99
CA GLY A 167 4.76 11.97 1.87
C GLY A 167 3.87 12.47 0.74
N ILE A 168 3.91 13.79 0.44
CA ILE A 168 3.19 14.40 -0.70
C ILE A 168 3.71 13.83 -2.02
N ASN A 169 5.02 13.79 -2.20
CA ASN A 169 5.61 13.25 -3.44
C ASN A 169 5.42 11.74 -3.56
N LEU A 170 5.42 11.00 -2.47
CA LEU A 170 5.05 9.59 -2.47
C LEU A 170 3.59 9.38 -2.95
N ALA A 171 2.65 10.20 -2.47
CA ALA A 171 1.26 10.15 -2.93
C ALA A 171 1.12 10.52 -4.40
N LYS A 172 1.82 11.56 -4.87
CA LYS A 172 1.84 11.96 -6.28
C LYS A 172 2.43 10.85 -7.18
N LEU A 173 3.45 10.13 -6.69
CA LEU A 173 4.01 8.97 -7.39
C LEU A 173 2.97 7.84 -7.51
N ALA A 174 2.24 7.56 -6.43
CA ALA A 174 1.17 6.56 -6.43
C ALA A 174 0.05 6.93 -7.43
N ILE A 175 -0.39 8.19 -7.44
CA ILE A 175 -1.41 8.70 -8.36
C ILE A 175 -1.00 8.47 -9.82
N ARG A 176 0.25 8.76 -10.19
CA ARG A 176 0.78 8.58 -11.56
C ARG A 176 0.68 7.15 -12.09
N HIS A 177 0.66 6.16 -11.21
CA HIS A 177 0.64 4.74 -11.56
C HIS A 177 -0.69 4.04 -11.22
N SER A 178 -1.71 4.81 -10.86
CA SER A 178 -3.06 4.30 -10.57
C SER A 178 -3.96 4.36 -11.80
N ASP A 179 -5.05 3.60 -11.78
CA ASP A 179 -6.08 3.58 -12.82
C ASP A 179 -7.37 4.29 -12.37
N GLY A 180 -7.54 4.54 -11.07
CA GLY A 180 -8.66 5.28 -10.50
C GLY A 180 -8.35 5.83 -9.11
N ILE A 181 -8.99 6.92 -8.73
CA ILE A 181 -8.77 7.64 -7.47
C ILE A 181 -10.06 7.74 -6.70
N ILE A 182 -10.00 7.41 -5.40
CA ILE A 182 -11.10 7.62 -4.45
C ILE A 182 -10.65 8.64 -3.41
N PHE A 183 -11.36 9.73 -3.25
CA PHE A 183 -11.20 10.63 -2.12
C PHE A 183 -11.95 10.05 -0.92
N ALA A 184 -11.19 9.49 0.03
CA ALA A 184 -11.72 8.83 1.22
C ALA A 184 -11.78 9.75 2.46
N SER A 185 -11.48 11.05 2.28
CA SER A 185 -11.55 12.09 3.29
C SER A 185 -11.81 13.45 2.65
N ASP A 186 -12.54 14.32 3.36
CA ASP A 186 -12.70 15.74 3.03
C ASP A 186 -11.45 16.60 3.35
N LYS A 187 -10.46 16.01 4.03
CA LYS A 187 -9.24 16.68 4.51
C LYS A 187 -7.96 16.18 3.85
N VAL A 188 -8.06 15.64 2.65
CA VAL A 188 -6.88 15.28 1.88
C VAL A 188 -6.01 16.52 1.66
N ASN A 189 -4.69 16.38 1.80
CA ASN A 189 -3.75 17.48 1.54
C ASN A 189 -4.05 18.15 0.19
N PRO A 190 -4.16 19.50 0.12
CA PRO A 190 -4.58 20.21 -1.10
C PRO A 190 -3.74 19.92 -2.33
N GLU A 191 -2.42 19.75 -2.19
CA GLU A 191 -1.53 19.42 -3.32
C GLU A 191 -1.79 18.01 -3.86
N ILE A 192 -2.05 17.06 -2.96
CA ILE A 192 -2.39 15.67 -3.33
C ILE A 192 -3.79 15.66 -4.00
N ALA A 193 -4.73 16.41 -3.44
CA ALA A 193 -6.07 16.51 -3.99
C ALA A 193 -6.07 17.11 -5.40
N SER A 194 -5.31 18.18 -5.63
CA SER A 194 -5.11 18.77 -6.97
C SER A 194 -4.52 17.74 -7.93
N ALA A 195 -3.42 17.08 -7.54
CA ALA A 195 -2.78 16.08 -8.36
C ALA A 195 -3.73 14.91 -8.72
N GLY A 196 -4.56 14.47 -7.77
CA GLY A 196 -5.55 13.41 -8.01
C GLY A 196 -6.63 13.80 -9.02
N ARG A 197 -7.16 15.03 -8.94
CA ARG A 197 -8.19 15.53 -9.86
C ARG A 197 -7.64 15.85 -11.26
N GLU A 198 -6.38 16.28 -11.31
CA GLU A 198 -5.69 16.65 -12.57
C GLU A 198 -5.07 15.44 -13.30
N ALA A 199 -5.08 14.26 -12.68
CA ALA A 199 -4.46 13.05 -13.24
C ALA A 199 -5.15 12.52 -14.51
N GLY A 200 -6.35 12.99 -14.84
CA GLY A 200 -7.12 12.50 -15.99
C GLY A 200 -7.67 11.08 -15.80
N LEU A 201 -7.74 10.60 -14.58
CA LEU A 201 -8.26 9.30 -14.20
C LEU A 201 -9.72 9.39 -13.73
N PRO A 202 -10.48 8.28 -13.72
CA PRO A 202 -11.73 8.21 -13.00
C PRO A 202 -11.56 8.61 -11.54
N VAL A 203 -12.46 9.45 -11.02
CA VAL A 203 -12.42 9.96 -9.66
C VAL A 203 -13.76 9.72 -8.97
N LEU A 204 -13.72 9.15 -7.77
CA LEU A 204 -14.83 9.11 -6.85
C LEU A 204 -14.57 10.13 -5.73
N GLU A 205 -15.41 11.17 -5.64
CA GLU A 205 -15.29 12.20 -4.63
C GLU A 205 -15.82 11.71 -3.26
N TYR A 206 -15.28 12.32 -2.20
CA TYR A 206 -15.72 12.03 -0.84
C TYR A 206 -17.17 12.47 -0.65
N ASP A 207 -17.98 11.55 -0.13
CA ASP A 207 -19.37 11.81 0.24
C ASP A 207 -19.58 11.42 1.71
N LYS A 208 -19.75 12.43 2.56
CA LYS A 208 -19.93 12.24 4.00
C LYS A 208 -21.22 11.48 4.33
N ASP A 209 -22.27 11.69 3.56
CA ASP A 209 -23.57 11.08 3.84
C ASP A 209 -23.52 9.58 3.49
N SER A 210 -22.87 9.22 2.39
CA SER A 210 -22.66 7.83 2.01
C SER A 210 -21.80 7.05 3.01
N ILE A 211 -20.83 7.72 3.63
CA ILE A 211 -20.03 7.10 4.72
C ILE A 211 -20.89 6.87 5.96
N ALA A 212 -21.77 7.82 6.30
CA ALA A 212 -22.59 7.75 7.49
C ALA A 212 -23.68 6.66 7.42
N ASP A 213 -24.27 6.44 6.24
CA ASP A 213 -25.32 5.44 6.01
C ASP A 213 -24.82 4.10 5.46
N GLY A 214 -23.54 4.02 5.10
CA GLY A 214 -22.89 2.80 4.57
C GLY A 214 -23.04 2.61 3.06
N SER A 215 -23.72 3.51 2.34
CA SER A 215 -23.92 3.38 0.88
C SER A 215 -22.63 3.58 0.07
N TYR A 216 -21.53 4.05 0.71
CA TYR A 216 -20.21 4.12 0.07
C TYR A 216 -19.76 2.76 -0.47
N ILE A 217 -20.24 1.65 0.11
CA ILE A 217 -19.88 0.28 -0.35
C ILE A 217 -20.38 0.09 -1.78
N ASP A 218 -21.63 0.43 -2.06
CA ASP A 218 -22.22 0.37 -3.41
C ASP A 218 -21.54 1.36 -4.38
N ALA A 219 -21.15 2.53 -3.88
CA ALA A 219 -20.42 3.52 -4.67
C ALA A 219 -19.02 3.01 -5.07
N TYR A 220 -18.31 2.35 -4.16
CA TYR A 220 -17.01 1.73 -4.45
C TYR A 220 -17.14 0.59 -5.45
N ASP A 221 -18.13 -0.28 -5.30
CA ASP A 221 -18.39 -1.40 -6.20
C ASP A 221 -18.63 -0.90 -7.64
N LYS A 222 -19.52 0.07 -7.81
CA LYS A 222 -19.76 0.73 -9.11
C LYS A 222 -18.50 1.42 -9.66
N PHE A 223 -17.69 2.00 -8.79
CA PHE A 223 -16.45 2.67 -9.21
C PHE A 223 -15.40 1.66 -9.70
N TYR A 224 -15.33 0.47 -9.09
CA TYR A 224 -14.46 -0.60 -9.60
C TYR A 224 -14.88 -1.02 -11.01
N ASP A 225 -16.18 -1.20 -11.27
CA ASP A 225 -16.68 -1.52 -12.61
C ASP A 225 -16.35 -0.45 -13.65
N GLN A 226 -16.32 0.83 -13.27
CA GLN A 226 -15.93 1.93 -14.15
C GLN A 226 -14.41 1.96 -14.44
N THR A 227 -13.61 1.37 -13.57
CA THR A 227 -12.15 1.37 -13.68
C THR A 227 -11.64 0.18 -14.50
N LEU A 228 -12.40 -0.92 -14.53
CA LEU A 228 -12.10 -2.12 -15.32
C LEU A 228 -12.28 -1.88 -16.82
#